data_6ecee2c98fe9bf0f5e8a0435e63ffcbe
#
_entry.id   6ecee2c98fe9bf0f5e8a0435e63ffcbe
#
_cell.length_a   1.000
_cell.length_b   1.000
_cell.length_c   1.000
_cell.angle_alpha   90.00
_cell.angle_beta   90.00
_cell.angle_gamma   90.00
#
_symmetry.space_group_name_H-M   'P 1'
#
loop_
_entity.id
_entity.type
_entity.pdbx_description
1 polymer ?
#
loop_
_entity_poly.entity_id
_entity_poly.type
_entity_poly.pdbx_seq_one_letter_code
_entity_poly.pdbx_strand_id
1 'polypeptide(L)'
;MAALAHIVGARTGEDLGASALNDDEYALFAEVGRACRVEAGQRLFQRGDTGTAMYVVANGAIDLDFGDDLVGKRLGSRAFFGELGLLIGDHARSADAVAVEDAELLELGRDEFEILARRDPHLLAQFLRRAIMRVVLNEQALIGRLRRRNQQLQEALDNLRSTTHQLDRTEALTRTDELTGLTNRRGFMLELEQRLAADGLAGHALILVDCDRFKAINDTHGHLIGDRVLQSVANLLRAVAGADDIACRLGGDEFCLLLRGHARESAERITGYIADSARMLERMHNWPPQMTSLSIGACMIVDDANQWEHWYAQADDALYRAKRLGGDCVEWQA
;
A
#
# COMPACT_ATOMS: atom_id res chain seq x y z
N MET A 1 -15.40 -7.96 17.86
CA MET A 1 -15.05 -9.26 18.43
C MET A 1 -16.27 -10.23 18.42
N ALA A 2 -17.07 -10.27 17.33
CA ALA A 2 -18.24 -11.15 17.25
C ALA A 2 -18.60 -11.56 15.81
N ALA A 3 -17.64 -11.60 14.87
CA ALA A 3 -17.89 -11.93 13.45
C ALA A 3 -17.00 -13.06 12.89
N LEU A 4 -16.28 -13.80 13.74
CA LEU A 4 -15.36 -14.87 13.31
C LEU A 4 -15.82 -16.31 13.74
N ALA A 5 -17.05 -16.46 14.22
CA ALA A 5 -17.55 -17.74 14.76
C ALA A 5 -18.50 -18.53 13.84
N HIS A 6 -18.64 -18.15 12.54
CA HIS A 6 -19.68 -18.76 11.68
C HIS A 6 -19.20 -19.45 10.39
N ILE A 7 -17.90 -19.81 10.27
CA ILE A 7 -17.41 -20.57 9.09
C ILE A 7 -16.78 -21.93 9.48
N VAL A 8 -17.05 -22.42 10.66
CA VAL A 8 -16.68 -23.80 11.06
C VAL A 8 -17.95 -24.64 11.20
N GLY A 9 -18.53 -24.97 10.08
CA GLY A 9 -19.69 -25.84 10.08
C GLY A 9 -20.09 -26.25 8.67
N ALA A 10 -19.86 -27.51 8.35
CA ALA A 10 -20.33 -28.24 7.19
C ALA A 10 -19.35 -28.36 6.00
N ARG A 11 -18.49 -29.38 6.10
CA ARG A 11 -18.08 -30.28 5.00
C ARG A 11 -17.27 -31.46 5.55
N THR A 12 -17.86 -32.30 6.37
CA THR A 12 -17.25 -33.50 6.96
C THR A 12 -17.75 -34.81 6.35
N GLY A 13 -18.42 -34.79 5.21
CA GLY A 13 -19.08 -35.99 4.68
C GLY A 13 -18.52 -36.63 3.41
N GLU A 14 -17.85 -35.90 2.54
CA GLU A 14 -17.54 -36.42 1.19
C GLU A 14 -16.05 -36.79 0.94
N ASP A 15 -15.13 -36.45 1.83
CA ASP A 15 -13.69 -36.71 1.64
C ASP A 15 -13.20 -37.99 2.37
N LEU A 16 -14.06 -38.67 3.09
CA LEU A 16 -13.73 -39.89 3.88
C LEU A 16 -13.52 -41.12 2.99
N GLY A 17 -14.18 -41.22 1.83
CA GLY A 17 -14.13 -42.40 0.98
C GLY A 17 -12.82 -42.64 0.24
N ALA A 18 -12.09 -41.59 -0.09
CA ALA A 18 -10.83 -41.66 -0.86
C ALA A 18 -9.58 -41.84 0.03
N SER A 19 -9.70 -41.63 1.33
CA SER A 19 -8.58 -41.65 2.30
C SER A 19 -8.60 -42.83 3.24
N ALA A 20 -9.62 -43.69 3.22
CA ALA A 20 -9.75 -44.82 4.08
C ALA A 20 -9.61 -46.16 3.32
N LEU A 21 -9.01 -47.14 3.97
CA LEU A 21 -8.93 -48.51 3.46
C LEU A 21 -10.29 -49.19 3.52
N ASN A 22 -10.61 -50.02 2.52
CA ASN A 22 -11.77 -50.93 2.62
C ASN A 22 -11.49 -52.10 3.57
N ASP A 23 -12.50 -52.95 3.83
CA ASP A 23 -12.37 -54.04 4.80
C ASP A 23 -11.27 -55.05 4.43
N ASP A 24 -11.17 -55.43 3.16
CA ASP A 24 -10.18 -56.37 2.66
C ASP A 24 -8.75 -55.79 2.71
N GLU A 25 -8.60 -54.52 2.31
CA GLU A 25 -7.33 -53.83 2.43
C GLU A 25 -6.90 -53.68 3.87
N TYR A 26 -7.81 -53.22 4.75
CA TYR A 26 -7.48 -53.07 6.18
C TYR A 26 -7.07 -54.39 6.80
N ALA A 27 -7.79 -55.48 6.52
CA ALA A 27 -7.44 -56.82 7.02
C ALA A 27 -6.02 -57.23 6.61
N LEU A 28 -5.70 -57.05 5.31
CA LEU A 28 -4.36 -57.36 4.78
C LEU A 28 -3.26 -56.48 5.40
N PHE A 29 -3.52 -55.17 5.55
CA PHE A 29 -2.57 -54.23 6.16
C PHE A 29 -2.39 -54.51 7.66
N ALA A 30 -3.44 -54.92 8.36
CA ALA A 30 -3.37 -55.27 9.79
C ALA A 30 -2.58 -56.53 10.06
N GLU A 31 -2.56 -57.50 9.12
CA GLU A 31 -1.77 -58.72 9.26
C GLU A 31 -0.26 -58.51 9.10
N VAL A 32 0.14 -57.49 8.33
CA VAL A 32 1.54 -57.27 7.96
C VAL A 32 2.13 -56.03 8.71
N GLY A 33 1.31 -54.99 8.98
CA GLY A 33 1.75 -53.76 9.62
C GLY A 33 2.15 -53.96 11.09
N ARG A 34 3.09 -53.17 11.54
CA ARG A 34 3.52 -53.14 12.94
C ARG A 34 2.60 -52.22 13.76
N ALA A 35 2.02 -52.76 14.82
CA ALA A 35 1.21 -51.95 15.73
C ALA A 35 2.08 -50.92 16.48
N CYS A 36 1.67 -49.68 16.45
CA CYS A 36 2.30 -48.57 17.14
C CYS A 36 1.23 -47.81 17.93
N ARG A 37 1.50 -47.53 19.22
CA ARG A 37 0.62 -46.70 20.06
C ARG A 37 1.19 -45.32 20.21
N VAL A 38 0.32 -44.31 20.14
CA VAL A 38 0.66 -42.88 20.30
C VAL A 38 -0.31 -42.28 21.31
N GLU A 39 0.20 -41.46 22.22
CA GLU A 39 -0.58 -40.77 23.23
C GLU A 39 -1.21 -39.48 22.68
N ALA A 40 -2.30 -39.03 23.27
CA ALA A 40 -2.92 -37.76 22.94
C ALA A 40 -1.92 -36.60 22.98
N GLY A 41 -1.86 -35.77 21.93
CA GLY A 41 -0.91 -34.67 21.77
C GLY A 41 0.50 -35.11 21.31
N GLN A 42 0.78 -36.40 21.19
CA GLN A 42 2.07 -36.87 20.69
C GLN A 42 2.20 -36.59 19.18
N ARG A 43 3.35 -36.05 18.78
CA ARG A 43 3.69 -35.85 17.38
C ARG A 43 4.42 -37.04 16.81
N LEU A 44 3.92 -37.59 15.69
CA LEU A 44 4.54 -38.69 14.97
C LEU A 44 5.72 -38.25 14.12
N PHE A 45 5.54 -37.13 13.39
CA PHE A 45 6.57 -36.52 12.55
C PHE A 45 6.23 -35.06 12.26
N GLN A 46 7.24 -34.26 11.83
CA GLN A 46 7.08 -32.88 11.42
C GLN A 46 7.11 -32.72 9.89
N ARG A 47 6.51 -31.67 9.43
CA ARG A 47 6.64 -31.22 8.04
C ARG A 47 8.11 -31.00 7.70
N GLY A 48 8.57 -31.56 6.59
CA GLY A 48 9.96 -31.51 6.17
C GLY A 48 10.82 -32.67 6.65
N ASP A 49 10.38 -33.47 7.64
CA ASP A 49 11.10 -34.70 8.05
C ASP A 49 11.18 -35.69 6.88
N THR A 50 12.28 -36.39 6.77
CA THR A 50 12.40 -37.49 5.83
C THR A 50 11.67 -38.72 6.37
N GLY A 51 10.77 -39.29 5.58
CA GLY A 51 9.98 -40.45 6.03
C GLY A 51 9.96 -41.58 5.03
N THR A 52 10.12 -42.79 5.50
CA THR A 52 10.15 -44.02 4.70
C THR A 52 8.99 -45.00 5.02
N ALA A 53 8.10 -44.61 5.93
CA ALA A 53 6.97 -45.42 6.35
C ALA A 53 5.64 -44.70 6.11
N MET A 54 4.57 -45.47 5.90
CA MET A 54 3.19 -45.00 5.95
C MET A 54 2.51 -45.53 7.23
N TYR A 55 1.41 -44.88 7.58
CA TYR A 55 0.62 -45.23 8.75
C TYR A 55 -0.85 -45.41 8.37
N VAL A 56 -1.50 -46.38 9.02
CA VAL A 56 -2.94 -46.57 8.95
C VAL A 56 -3.50 -46.43 10.38
N VAL A 57 -4.52 -45.61 10.55
CA VAL A 57 -5.21 -45.44 11.83
C VAL A 57 -6.06 -46.69 12.11
N ALA A 58 -5.68 -47.49 13.10
CA ALA A 58 -6.49 -48.63 13.55
C ALA A 58 -7.59 -48.15 14.49
N ASN A 59 -7.25 -47.27 15.43
CA ASN A 59 -8.18 -46.67 16.39
C ASN A 59 -7.70 -45.27 16.75
N GLY A 60 -8.62 -44.36 17.13
CA GLY A 60 -8.32 -42.98 17.47
C GLY A 60 -8.34 -42.03 16.26
N ALA A 61 -7.71 -40.86 16.41
CA ALA A 61 -7.69 -39.83 15.39
C ALA A 61 -6.33 -39.07 15.32
N ILE A 62 -5.90 -38.76 14.12
CA ILE A 62 -4.67 -38.02 13.84
C ILE A 62 -5.04 -36.74 13.09
N ASP A 63 -4.53 -35.58 13.53
CA ASP A 63 -4.59 -34.32 12.79
C ASP A 63 -3.32 -34.15 11.95
N LEU A 64 -3.52 -33.85 10.68
CA LEU A 64 -2.47 -33.43 9.76
C LEU A 64 -2.54 -31.89 9.58
N ASP A 65 -1.45 -31.19 9.92
CA ASP A 65 -1.30 -29.76 9.74
C ASP A 65 -0.29 -29.50 8.62
N PHE A 66 -0.78 -28.91 7.52
CA PHE A 66 0.03 -28.59 6.33
C PHE A 66 0.73 -27.21 6.44
N GLY A 67 0.47 -26.45 7.51
CA GLY A 67 1.03 -25.11 7.76
C GLY A 67 0.33 -23.98 7.01
N ASP A 68 0.70 -22.79 7.38
CA ASP A 68 0.34 -21.40 7.06
C ASP A 68 -1.04 -21.10 6.45
N ASP A 69 -1.52 -21.64 5.42
CA ASP A 69 -2.80 -21.29 4.79
C ASP A 69 -3.59 -22.50 4.33
N LEU A 70 -3.15 -23.69 4.71
CA LEU A 70 -3.80 -24.92 4.31
C LEU A 70 -4.67 -25.44 5.45
N VAL A 71 -5.89 -25.85 5.11
CA VAL A 71 -6.81 -26.43 6.09
C VAL A 71 -6.25 -27.75 6.55
N GLY A 72 -6.03 -27.91 7.86
CA GLY A 72 -5.64 -29.16 8.48
C GLY A 72 -6.68 -30.25 8.22
N LYS A 73 -6.25 -31.51 8.20
CA LYS A 73 -7.12 -32.65 7.92
C LYS A 73 -7.11 -33.60 9.09
N ARG A 74 -8.30 -33.92 9.62
CA ARG A 74 -8.46 -34.98 10.63
C ARG A 74 -8.67 -36.32 9.98
N LEU A 75 -7.88 -37.31 10.41
CA LEU A 75 -7.90 -38.68 9.93
C LEU A 75 -8.43 -39.58 11.07
N GLY A 76 -9.50 -40.32 10.81
CA GLY A 76 -10.07 -41.30 11.73
C GLY A 76 -9.70 -42.73 11.34
N SER A 77 -10.38 -43.67 11.96
CA SER A 77 -10.17 -45.13 11.77
C SER A 77 -10.13 -45.54 10.29
N ARG A 78 -9.20 -46.40 9.92
CA ARG A 78 -8.89 -46.90 8.57
C ARG A 78 -8.31 -45.87 7.61
N ALA A 79 -8.16 -44.60 8.01
CA ALA A 79 -7.46 -43.63 7.19
C ALA A 79 -5.96 -43.95 7.18
N PHE A 80 -5.34 -43.62 6.05
CA PHE A 80 -3.89 -43.77 5.87
C PHE A 80 -3.21 -42.48 5.51
N PHE A 81 -1.93 -42.34 5.88
CA PHE A 81 -1.14 -41.15 5.62
C PHE A 81 0.38 -41.46 5.56
N GLY A 82 1.17 -40.56 5.04
CA GLY A 82 2.61 -40.73 4.90
C GLY A 82 3.04 -41.66 3.77
N GLU A 83 2.12 -42.11 2.93
CA GLU A 83 2.34 -43.05 1.85
C GLU A 83 3.36 -42.60 0.82
N LEU A 84 3.52 -41.31 0.62
CA LEU A 84 4.50 -40.78 -0.34
C LEU A 84 5.94 -41.11 0.08
N GLY A 85 6.23 -41.07 1.39
CA GLY A 85 7.51 -41.50 1.93
C GLY A 85 7.84 -42.96 1.64
N LEU A 86 6.82 -43.82 1.69
CA LEU A 86 6.98 -45.24 1.38
C LEU A 86 7.11 -45.50 -0.14
N LEU A 87 6.25 -44.84 -0.94
CA LEU A 87 6.17 -45.09 -2.39
C LEU A 87 7.29 -44.47 -3.20
N ILE A 88 7.75 -43.28 -2.82
CA ILE A 88 8.76 -42.53 -3.57
C ILE A 88 10.16 -42.71 -2.94
N GLY A 89 10.20 -43.03 -1.62
CA GLY A 89 11.43 -43.09 -0.84
C GLY A 89 11.97 -41.67 -0.50
N ASP A 90 12.50 -41.50 0.68
CA ASP A 90 13.14 -40.25 1.16
C ASP A 90 12.36 -38.98 0.87
N HIS A 91 11.03 -39.06 0.78
CA HIS A 91 10.19 -37.90 0.52
C HIS A 91 9.94 -37.13 1.82
N ALA A 92 10.11 -35.79 1.75
CA ALA A 92 9.83 -34.92 2.88
C ALA A 92 8.34 -34.96 3.26
N ARG A 93 8.05 -35.07 4.55
CA ARG A 93 6.67 -35.04 5.07
C ARG A 93 6.00 -33.71 4.69
N SER A 94 4.82 -33.78 4.11
CA SER A 94 4.06 -32.60 3.67
C SER A 94 3.28 -31.90 4.78
N ALA A 95 3.14 -32.55 5.94
CA ALA A 95 2.38 -32.05 7.09
C ALA A 95 3.02 -32.49 8.41
N ASP A 96 2.70 -31.78 9.49
CA ASP A 96 2.87 -32.29 10.85
C ASP A 96 1.75 -33.31 11.11
N ALA A 97 2.07 -34.42 11.77
CA ALA A 97 1.07 -35.43 12.21
C ALA A 97 1.05 -35.51 13.73
N VAL A 98 -0.11 -35.20 14.33
CA VAL A 98 -0.28 -35.17 15.79
C VAL A 98 -1.51 -36.00 16.17
N ALA A 99 -1.36 -36.84 17.21
CA ALA A 99 -2.48 -37.59 17.75
C ALA A 99 -3.44 -36.66 18.50
N VAL A 100 -4.72 -36.68 18.15
CA VAL A 100 -5.77 -35.88 18.82
C VAL A 100 -6.18 -36.52 20.16
N GLU A 101 -6.16 -37.81 20.18
CA GLU A 101 -6.48 -38.69 21.30
C GLU A 101 -5.53 -39.88 21.28
N ASP A 102 -5.56 -40.72 22.31
CA ASP A 102 -4.80 -41.96 22.29
C ASP A 102 -5.17 -42.81 21.09
N ALA A 103 -4.20 -43.12 20.25
CA ALA A 103 -4.45 -43.81 19.01
C ALA A 103 -3.56 -45.01 18.79
N GLU A 104 -4.13 -46.03 18.12
CA GLU A 104 -3.41 -47.20 17.65
C GLU A 104 -3.23 -47.07 16.13
N LEU A 105 -1.99 -47.21 15.69
CA LEU A 105 -1.61 -47.10 14.28
C LEU A 105 -0.97 -48.40 13.81
N LEU A 106 -1.09 -48.70 12.54
CA LEU A 106 -0.29 -49.69 11.84
C LEU A 106 0.78 -48.98 11.06
N GLU A 107 2.03 -49.18 11.39
CA GLU A 107 3.18 -48.68 10.65
C GLU A 107 3.60 -49.70 9.60
N LEU A 108 3.78 -49.24 8.37
CA LEU A 108 4.26 -50.05 7.25
C LEU A 108 5.49 -49.37 6.64
N GLY A 109 6.61 -50.04 6.79
CA GLY A 109 7.85 -49.67 6.11
C GLY A 109 7.99 -50.43 4.78
N ARG A 110 9.21 -50.36 4.21
CA ARG A 110 9.52 -50.99 2.92
C ARG A 110 9.35 -52.49 2.95
N ASP A 111 9.82 -53.14 4.03
CA ASP A 111 9.77 -54.61 4.16
C ASP A 111 8.34 -55.14 4.22
N GLU A 112 7.50 -54.48 5.02
CA GLU A 112 6.08 -54.79 5.16
C GLU A 112 5.36 -54.59 3.80
N PHE A 113 5.72 -53.55 3.05
CA PHE A 113 5.15 -53.28 1.74
C PHE A 113 5.54 -54.34 0.71
N GLU A 114 6.79 -54.87 0.75
CA GLU A 114 7.20 -55.97 -0.09
C GLU A 114 6.47 -57.27 0.23
N ILE A 115 6.17 -57.52 1.50
CA ILE A 115 5.35 -58.68 1.91
C ILE A 115 3.94 -58.54 1.35
N LEU A 116 3.32 -57.34 1.44
CA LEU A 116 2.00 -57.10 0.83
C LEU A 116 2.01 -57.33 -0.68
N ALA A 117 3.06 -56.85 -1.37
CA ALA A 117 3.19 -57.01 -2.83
C ALA A 117 3.27 -58.47 -3.26
N ARG A 118 3.86 -59.36 -2.44
CA ARG A 118 3.93 -60.79 -2.73
C ARG A 118 2.67 -61.54 -2.35
N ARG A 119 1.93 -61.07 -1.33
CA ARG A 119 0.79 -61.74 -0.77
C ARG A 119 -0.50 -61.54 -1.58
N ASP A 120 -0.79 -60.30 -1.90
CA ASP A 120 -1.91 -59.94 -2.78
C ASP A 120 -1.55 -58.75 -3.72
N PRO A 121 -0.91 -59.02 -4.86
CA PRO A 121 -0.54 -57.99 -5.84
C PRO A 121 -1.74 -57.24 -6.40
N HIS A 122 -2.93 -57.89 -6.48
CA HIS A 122 -4.12 -57.26 -7.04
C HIS A 122 -4.69 -56.19 -6.12
N LEU A 123 -4.83 -56.53 -4.85
CA LEU A 123 -5.32 -55.59 -3.82
C LEU A 123 -4.35 -54.42 -3.63
N LEU A 124 -3.04 -54.70 -3.64
CA LEU A 124 -2.03 -53.65 -3.60
C LEU A 124 -2.12 -52.73 -4.80
N ALA A 125 -2.35 -53.25 -6.00
CA ALA A 125 -2.52 -52.40 -7.22
C ALA A 125 -3.76 -51.51 -7.13
N GLN A 126 -4.86 -51.99 -6.51
CA GLN A 126 -6.05 -51.16 -6.26
C GLN A 126 -5.75 -50.04 -5.25
N PHE A 127 -5.08 -50.32 -4.15
CA PHE A 127 -4.64 -49.36 -3.17
C PHE A 127 -3.75 -48.28 -3.81
N LEU A 128 -2.71 -48.69 -4.58
CA LEU A 128 -1.82 -47.76 -5.27
C LEU A 128 -2.56 -46.84 -6.22
N ARG A 129 -3.50 -47.37 -7.01
CA ARG A 129 -4.33 -46.55 -7.91
C ARG A 129 -5.11 -45.49 -7.14
N ARG A 130 -5.67 -45.81 -5.98
CA ARG A 130 -6.37 -44.81 -5.16
C ARG A 130 -5.43 -43.82 -4.53
N ALA A 131 -4.26 -44.25 -4.03
CA ALA A 131 -3.25 -43.36 -3.50
C ALA A 131 -2.76 -42.33 -4.56
N ILE A 132 -2.47 -42.81 -5.77
CA ILE A 132 -2.09 -41.94 -6.89
C ILE A 132 -3.24 -40.98 -7.25
N MET A 133 -4.48 -41.47 -7.38
CA MET A 133 -5.64 -40.63 -7.70
C MET A 133 -5.83 -39.54 -6.64
N ARG A 134 -5.61 -39.82 -5.36
CA ARG A 134 -5.67 -38.84 -4.27
C ARG A 134 -4.63 -37.73 -4.45
N VAL A 135 -3.39 -38.07 -4.81
CA VAL A 135 -2.33 -37.10 -5.08
C VAL A 135 -2.71 -36.18 -6.25
N VAL A 136 -3.17 -36.78 -7.36
CA VAL A 136 -3.59 -36.02 -8.56
C VAL A 136 -4.75 -35.06 -8.25
N LEU A 137 -5.76 -35.52 -7.51
CA LEU A 137 -6.90 -34.68 -7.15
C LEU A 137 -6.49 -33.52 -6.21
N ASN A 138 -5.61 -33.79 -5.24
CA ASN A 138 -5.07 -32.76 -4.37
C ASN A 138 -4.26 -31.71 -5.15
N GLU A 139 -3.42 -32.14 -6.08
CA GLU A 139 -2.66 -31.25 -6.96
C GLU A 139 -3.57 -30.37 -7.81
N GLN A 140 -4.59 -30.97 -8.45
CA GLN A 140 -5.57 -30.21 -9.26
C GLN A 140 -6.33 -29.19 -8.41
N ALA A 141 -6.72 -29.54 -7.20
CA ALA A 141 -7.39 -28.62 -6.27
C ALA A 141 -6.48 -27.46 -5.86
N LEU A 142 -5.18 -27.71 -5.62
CA LEU A 142 -4.19 -26.69 -5.30
C LEU A 142 -3.97 -25.73 -6.49
N ILE A 143 -3.78 -26.29 -7.70
CA ILE A 143 -3.65 -25.49 -8.92
C ILE A 143 -4.90 -24.59 -9.13
N GLY A 144 -6.09 -25.13 -8.89
CA GLY A 144 -7.34 -24.38 -9.00
C GLY A 144 -7.42 -23.23 -7.95
N ARG A 145 -6.92 -23.43 -6.73
CA ARG A 145 -6.84 -22.37 -5.70
C ARG A 145 -5.84 -21.29 -6.07
N LEU A 146 -4.64 -21.68 -6.53
CA LEU A 146 -3.60 -20.74 -6.95
C LEU A 146 -4.06 -19.87 -8.12
N ARG A 147 -4.72 -20.47 -9.12
CA ARG A 147 -5.27 -19.71 -10.27
C ARG A 147 -6.30 -18.68 -9.83
N ARG A 148 -7.23 -19.06 -8.95
CA ARG A 148 -8.23 -18.13 -8.40
C ARG A 148 -7.60 -17.00 -7.60
N ARG A 149 -6.61 -17.31 -6.77
CA ARG A 149 -5.91 -16.29 -5.97
C ARG A 149 -5.12 -15.30 -6.84
N ASN A 150 -4.45 -15.81 -7.87
CA ASN A 150 -3.76 -14.96 -8.84
C ASN A 150 -4.73 -14.06 -9.61
N GLN A 151 -5.87 -14.56 -10.02
CA GLN A 151 -6.89 -13.75 -10.70
C GLN A 151 -7.43 -12.65 -9.77
N GLN A 152 -7.75 -12.96 -8.53
CA GLN A 152 -8.20 -11.98 -7.53
C GLN A 152 -7.15 -10.89 -7.25
N LEU A 153 -5.86 -11.28 -7.19
CA LEU A 153 -4.77 -10.32 -7.03
C LEU A 153 -4.64 -9.38 -8.25
N GLN A 154 -4.76 -9.92 -9.46
CA GLN A 154 -4.74 -9.11 -10.69
C GLN A 154 -5.89 -8.13 -10.73
N GLU A 155 -7.12 -8.57 -10.44
CA GLU A 155 -8.31 -7.70 -10.37
C GLU A 155 -8.14 -6.60 -9.30
N ALA A 156 -7.59 -6.91 -8.13
CA ALA A 156 -7.32 -5.92 -7.09
C ALA A 156 -6.26 -4.90 -7.51
N LEU A 157 -5.18 -5.34 -8.19
CA LEU A 157 -4.14 -4.45 -8.71
C LEU A 157 -4.69 -3.51 -9.81
N ASP A 158 -5.52 -4.02 -10.71
CA ASP A 158 -6.12 -3.22 -11.79
C ASP A 158 -7.12 -2.18 -11.22
N ASN A 159 -7.89 -2.55 -10.21
CA ASN A 159 -8.77 -1.62 -9.50
C ASN A 159 -7.98 -0.53 -8.78
N LEU A 160 -6.88 -0.87 -8.09
CA LEU A 160 -6.00 0.11 -7.45
C LEU A 160 -5.41 1.08 -8.48
N ARG A 161 -4.88 0.59 -9.61
CA ARG A 161 -4.36 1.43 -10.69
C ARG A 161 -5.40 2.37 -11.25
N SER A 162 -6.61 1.86 -11.52
CA SER A 162 -7.72 2.67 -12.01
C SER A 162 -8.10 3.78 -11.02
N THR A 163 -8.19 3.45 -9.73
CA THR A 163 -8.52 4.42 -8.67
C THR A 163 -7.43 5.49 -8.53
N THR A 164 -6.16 5.08 -8.58
CA THR A 164 -5.03 6.04 -8.55
C THR A 164 -5.06 6.97 -9.74
N HIS A 165 -5.29 6.45 -10.95
CA HIS A 165 -5.44 7.29 -12.15
C HIS A 165 -6.63 8.25 -12.08
N GLN A 166 -7.75 7.83 -11.48
CA GLN A 166 -8.90 8.72 -11.29
C GLN A 166 -8.59 9.83 -10.27
N LEU A 167 -7.90 9.51 -9.17
CA LEU A 167 -7.44 10.51 -8.19
C LEU A 167 -6.48 11.51 -8.84
N ASP A 168 -5.46 11.04 -9.55
CA ASP A 168 -4.50 11.90 -10.26
C ASP A 168 -5.20 12.81 -11.28
N ARG A 169 -6.21 12.29 -11.99
CA ARG A 169 -6.98 13.06 -12.96
C ARG A 169 -7.87 14.11 -12.31
N THR A 170 -8.50 13.78 -11.18
CA THR A 170 -9.33 14.71 -10.41
C THR A 170 -8.48 15.79 -9.76
N GLU A 171 -7.31 15.43 -9.20
CA GLU A 171 -6.34 16.38 -8.66
C GLU A 171 -5.68 17.25 -9.76
N ALA A 172 -5.50 16.73 -10.98
CA ALA A 172 -4.97 17.50 -12.10
C ALA A 172 -5.97 18.56 -12.62
N LEU A 173 -7.27 18.36 -12.39
CA LEU A 173 -8.31 19.34 -12.76
C LEU A 173 -8.35 20.55 -11.81
N THR A 174 -7.85 20.45 -10.58
CA THR A 174 -7.79 21.56 -9.61
C THR A 174 -6.39 22.20 -9.63
N ARG A 175 -6.15 23.08 -10.62
CA ARG A 175 -4.92 23.91 -10.69
C ARG A 175 -5.07 25.27 -10.03
N THR A 176 -6.26 25.59 -9.53
CA THR A 176 -6.59 26.88 -8.95
C THR A 176 -6.91 26.72 -7.46
N ASP A 177 -6.62 27.75 -6.69
CA ASP A 177 -7.04 27.89 -5.30
C ASP A 177 -8.51 28.35 -5.26
N GLU A 178 -9.37 27.58 -4.61
CA GLU A 178 -10.84 27.82 -4.62
C GLU A 178 -11.22 29.15 -3.97
N LEU A 179 -10.47 29.60 -2.96
CA LEU A 179 -10.79 30.85 -2.26
C LEU A 179 -10.41 32.07 -3.07
N THR A 180 -9.22 32.06 -3.68
CA THR A 180 -8.61 33.23 -4.32
C THR A 180 -8.73 33.22 -5.83
N GLY A 181 -8.96 32.05 -6.45
CA GLY A 181 -8.97 31.87 -7.90
C GLY A 181 -7.60 32.07 -8.56
N LEU A 182 -6.51 32.17 -7.80
CA LEU A 182 -5.15 32.12 -8.31
C LEU A 182 -4.73 30.68 -8.60
N THR A 183 -3.62 30.50 -9.29
CA THR A 183 -2.99 29.18 -9.39
C THR A 183 -2.65 28.66 -7.98
N ASN A 184 -2.92 27.39 -7.70
CA ASN A 184 -2.48 26.79 -6.46
C ASN A 184 -1.03 26.28 -6.58
N ARG A 185 -0.43 25.84 -5.48
CA ARG A 185 0.95 25.33 -5.44
C ARG A 185 1.23 24.26 -6.49
N ARG A 186 0.29 23.32 -6.69
CA ARG A 186 0.44 22.25 -7.67
C ARG A 186 0.42 22.76 -9.10
N GLY A 187 -0.54 23.65 -9.44
CA GLY A 187 -0.63 24.28 -10.74
C GLY A 187 0.61 25.11 -11.06
N PHE A 188 1.13 25.80 -10.05
CA PHE A 188 2.37 26.57 -10.16
C PHE A 188 3.58 25.71 -10.49
N MET A 189 3.76 24.59 -9.77
CA MET A 189 4.89 23.67 -10.02
C MET A 189 4.83 23.05 -11.41
N LEU A 190 3.65 22.65 -11.86
CA LEU A 190 3.48 22.11 -13.23
C LEU A 190 3.82 23.15 -14.31
N GLU A 191 3.37 24.38 -14.14
CA GLU A 191 3.68 25.47 -15.08
C GLU A 191 5.18 25.82 -15.06
N LEU A 192 5.79 25.80 -13.88
CA LEU A 192 7.24 26.01 -13.70
C LEU A 192 8.05 24.95 -14.46
N GLU A 193 7.70 23.66 -14.28
CA GLU A 193 8.35 22.54 -14.97
C GLU A 193 8.19 22.65 -16.50
N GLN A 194 7.00 23.03 -16.99
CA GLN A 194 6.75 23.21 -18.41
C GLN A 194 7.61 24.34 -18.99
N ARG A 195 7.72 25.47 -18.30
CA ARG A 195 8.55 26.59 -18.74
C ARG A 195 10.03 26.27 -18.70
N LEU A 196 10.48 25.60 -17.64
CA LEU A 196 11.87 25.17 -17.53
C LEU A 196 12.27 24.25 -18.69
N ALA A 197 11.37 23.35 -19.10
CA ALA A 197 11.60 22.45 -20.22
C ALA A 197 11.55 23.12 -21.61
N ALA A 198 10.78 24.21 -21.76
CA ALA A 198 10.58 24.86 -23.05
C ALA A 198 11.62 25.99 -23.32
N ASP A 199 11.60 26.99 -22.48
CA ASP A 199 12.34 28.26 -22.71
C ASP A 199 13.39 28.54 -21.63
N GLY A 200 13.41 27.74 -20.55
CA GLY A 200 14.18 28.06 -19.36
C GLY A 200 13.53 29.14 -18.50
N LEU A 201 14.13 29.42 -17.36
CA LEU A 201 13.66 30.42 -16.40
C LEU A 201 14.66 31.56 -16.19
N ALA A 202 15.81 31.50 -16.84
CA ALA A 202 16.80 32.58 -16.77
C ALA A 202 16.16 33.94 -17.13
N GLY A 203 16.42 34.96 -16.32
CA GLY A 203 15.81 36.28 -16.49
C GLY A 203 14.39 36.43 -15.95
N HIS A 204 13.84 35.43 -15.28
CA HIS A 204 12.59 35.53 -14.49
C HIS A 204 12.89 36.08 -13.10
N ALA A 205 11.88 36.68 -12.46
CA ALA A 205 11.93 37.06 -11.06
C ALA A 205 10.94 36.20 -10.25
N LEU A 206 11.41 35.58 -9.18
CA LEU A 206 10.59 34.88 -8.21
C LEU A 206 10.34 35.78 -7.01
N ILE A 207 9.08 35.98 -6.67
CA ILE A 207 8.63 36.85 -5.60
C ILE A 207 7.76 36.07 -4.67
N LEU A 208 8.12 36.00 -3.38
CA LEU A 208 7.31 35.45 -2.29
C LEU A 208 6.65 36.61 -1.55
N VAL A 209 5.37 36.44 -1.24
CA VAL A 209 4.56 37.43 -0.55
C VAL A 209 3.87 36.78 0.63
N ASP A 210 3.94 37.41 1.78
CA ASP A 210 3.33 36.94 3.02
C ASP A 210 2.49 38.05 3.65
N CYS A 211 1.32 37.70 4.16
CA CYS A 211 0.39 38.65 4.79
C CYS A 211 0.79 38.92 6.23
N ASP A 212 1.24 40.13 6.53
CA ASP A 212 1.65 40.51 7.87
C ASP A 212 0.50 40.38 8.85
N ARG A 213 0.79 39.75 10.02
CA ARG A 213 -0.15 39.59 11.14
C ARG A 213 -1.46 38.89 10.77
N PHE A 214 -1.50 38.08 9.71
CA PHE A 214 -2.72 37.42 9.23
C PHE A 214 -3.40 36.59 10.33
N LYS A 215 -2.63 35.88 11.16
CA LYS A 215 -3.17 35.15 12.31
C LYS A 215 -3.94 36.05 13.29
N ALA A 216 -3.39 37.24 13.58
CA ALA A 216 -4.05 38.19 14.48
C ALA A 216 -5.37 38.72 13.88
N ILE A 217 -5.45 38.87 12.56
CA ILE A 217 -6.70 39.25 11.88
C ILE A 217 -7.74 38.12 12.07
N ASN A 218 -7.36 36.86 11.82
CA ASN A 218 -8.25 35.73 12.04
C ASN A 218 -8.71 35.61 13.51
N ASP A 219 -7.78 35.74 14.44
CA ASP A 219 -8.07 35.62 15.88
C ASP A 219 -9.01 36.74 16.37
N THR A 220 -8.90 37.95 15.79
CA THR A 220 -9.69 39.14 16.21
C THR A 220 -11.03 39.24 15.48
N HIS A 221 -11.06 38.94 14.17
CA HIS A 221 -12.19 39.24 13.29
C HIS A 221 -12.85 37.99 12.70
N GLY A 222 -12.28 36.81 12.95
CA GLY A 222 -12.76 35.53 12.43
C GLY A 222 -12.29 35.24 11.00
N HIS A 223 -12.35 33.95 10.62
CA HIS A 223 -11.83 33.46 9.35
C HIS A 223 -12.49 34.06 8.10
N LEU A 224 -13.77 34.44 8.18
CA LEU A 224 -14.45 35.09 7.04
C LEU A 224 -13.84 36.45 6.67
N ILE A 225 -13.30 37.19 7.63
CA ILE A 225 -12.57 38.41 7.37
C ILE A 225 -11.16 38.10 6.84
N GLY A 226 -10.48 37.13 7.41
CA GLY A 226 -9.22 36.63 6.84
C GLY A 226 -9.34 36.21 5.39
N ASP A 227 -10.39 35.48 5.03
CA ASP A 227 -10.66 35.04 3.67
C ASP A 227 -10.81 36.25 2.70
N ARG A 228 -11.48 37.33 3.15
CA ARG A 228 -11.60 38.58 2.35
C ARG A 228 -10.24 39.26 2.18
N VAL A 229 -9.40 39.28 3.19
CA VAL A 229 -8.03 39.79 3.09
C VAL A 229 -7.24 39.00 2.07
N LEU A 230 -7.27 37.66 2.11
CA LEU A 230 -6.61 36.80 1.13
C LEU A 230 -7.12 37.03 -0.29
N GLN A 231 -8.44 37.22 -0.48
CA GLN A 231 -9.04 37.55 -1.77
C GLN A 231 -8.57 38.94 -2.27
N SER A 232 -8.42 39.93 -1.38
CA SER A 232 -7.90 41.25 -1.74
C SER A 232 -6.45 41.21 -2.19
N VAL A 233 -5.59 40.45 -1.45
CA VAL A 233 -4.19 40.21 -1.86
C VAL A 233 -4.13 39.52 -3.21
N ALA A 234 -4.94 38.48 -3.42
CA ALA A 234 -5.01 37.75 -4.68
C ALA A 234 -5.43 38.68 -5.85
N ASN A 235 -6.40 39.55 -5.63
CA ASN A 235 -6.83 40.53 -6.64
C ASN A 235 -5.73 41.54 -6.98
N LEU A 236 -4.97 41.97 -5.98
CA LEU A 236 -3.82 42.83 -6.18
C LEU A 236 -2.74 42.15 -7.03
N LEU A 237 -2.36 40.93 -6.68
CA LEU A 237 -1.36 40.14 -7.41
C LEU A 237 -1.83 39.83 -8.85
N ARG A 238 -3.10 39.49 -9.03
CA ARG A 238 -3.68 39.28 -10.36
C ARG A 238 -3.67 40.57 -11.23
N ALA A 239 -3.89 41.73 -10.63
CA ALA A 239 -3.91 43.01 -11.34
C ALA A 239 -2.52 43.43 -11.81
N VAL A 240 -1.45 43.01 -11.14
CA VAL A 240 -0.07 43.35 -11.51
C VAL A 240 0.59 42.29 -12.40
N ALA A 241 0.08 41.06 -12.39
CA ALA A 241 0.58 39.98 -13.23
C ALA A 241 0.20 40.21 -14.69
N GLY A 242 1.18 40.13 -15.57
CA GLY A 242 0.98 40.15 -17.03
C GLY A 242 0.44 38.80 -17.53
N ALA A 243 0.18 38.69 -18.82
CA ALA A 243 -0.35 37.49 -19.45
C ALA A 243 0.58 36.27 -19.32
N ASP A 244 1.88 36.53 -19.27
CA ASP A 244 2.92 35.51 -19.19
C ASP A 244 3.44 35.29 -17.75
N ASP A 245 2.93 36.04 -16.78
CA ASP A 245 3.29 35.89 -15.37
C ASP A 245 2.40 34.86 -14.67
N ILE A 246 2.88 34.31 -13.57
CA ILE A 246 2.09 33.35 -12.77
C ILE A 246 1.89 33.94 -11.38
N ALA A 247 0.64 34.16 -10.99
CA ALA A 247 0.27 34.50 -9.63
C ALA A 247 -0.30 33.23 -8.97
N CYS A 248 0.25 32.86 -7.80
CA CYS A 248 -0.05 31.61 -7.10
C CYS A 248 -0.29 31.87 -5.62
N ARG A 249 -1.20 31.09 -5.01
CA ARG A 249 -1.27 30.94 -3.57
C ARG A 249 -0.62 29.61 -3.19
N LEU A 250 0.48 29.67 -2.42
CA LEU A 250 1.23 28.48 -2.00
C LEU A 250 0.52 27.73 -0.87
N GLY A 251 -0.21 28.43 -0.02
CA GLY A 251 -1.01 27.92 1.09
C GLY A 251 -1.12 28.93 2.24
N GLY A 252 -2.12 28.79 3.07
CA GLY A 252 -2.31 29.74 4.19
C GLY A 252 -2.39 31.20 3.73
N ASP A 253 -1.46 32.01 4.20
CA ASP A 253 -1.27 33.45 3.90
C ASP A 253 -0.06 33.72 2.97
N GLU A 254 0.51 32.67 2.38
CA GLU A 254 1.67 32.74 1.50
C GLU A 254 1.28 32.73 0.03
N PHE A 255 1.80 33.68 -0.72
CA PHE A 255 1.62 33.83 -2.16
C PHE A 255 2.95 33.86 -2.90
N CYS A 256 2.90 33.56 -4.18
CA CYS A 256 4.07 33.60 -5.07
C CYS A 256 3.70 34.26 -6.39
N LEU A 257 4.63 35.05 -6.95
CA LEU A 257 4.53 35.61 -8.27
C LEU A 257 5.81 35.29 -9.05
N LEU A 258 5.67 34.68 -10.23
CA LEU A 258 6.76 34.45 -11.16
C LEU A 258 6.60 35.43 -12.33
N LEU A 259 7.49 36.41 -12.41
CA LEU A 259 7.51 37.41 -13.50
C LEU A 259 8.41 36.96 -14.63
N ARG A 260 7.89 36.94 -15.86
CA ARG A 260 8.63 36.49 -17.05
C ARG A 260 9.37 37.63 -17.75
N GLY A 261 10.70 37.46 -17.94
CA GLY A 261 11.49 38.32 -18.80
C GLY A 261 11.62 39.77 -18.34
N HIS A 262 11.47 40.02 -17.05
CA HIS A 262 11.64 41.37 -16.49
C HIS A 262 13.09 41.62 -16.11
N ALA A 263 13.60 42.82 -16.49
CA ALA A 263 14.83 43.32 -15.89
C ALA A 263 14.61 43.54 -14.38
N ARG A 264 15.67 43.42 -13.58
CA ARG A 264 15.62 43.54 -12.10
C ARG A 264 14.91 44.85 -11.69
N GLU A 265 15.25 45.94 -12.29
CA GLU A 265 14.65 47.26 -11.99
C GLU A 265 13.13 47.30 -12.25
N SER A 266 12.67 46.52 -13.24
CA SER A 266 11.23 46.41 -13.50
C SER A 266 10.53 45.57 -12.47
N ALA A 267 11.13 44.45 -12.08
CA ALA A 267 10.61 43.60 -11.03
C ALA A 267 10.62 44.31 -9.64
N GLU A 268 11.63 45.13 -9.36
CA GLU A 268 11.68 45.97 -8.16
C GLU A 268 10.55 47.02 -8.14
N ARG A 269 10.21 47.62 -9.28
CA ARG A 269 9.06 48.54 -9.38
C ARG A 269 7.74 47.84 -9.13
N ILE A 270 7.59 46.59 -9.64
CA ILE A 270 6.38 45.80 -9.46
C ILE A 270 6.22 45.44 -7.98
N THR A 271 7.27 44.91 -7.30
CA THR A 271 7.23 44.56 -5.89
C THR A 271 6.99 45.80 -5.01
N GLY A 272 7.60 46.92 -5.30
CA GLY A 272 7.34 48.19 -4.64
C GLY A 272 5.88 48.64 -4.78
N TYR A 273 5.33 48.54 -6.02
CA TYR A 273 3.91 48.85 -6.27
C TYR A 273 2.96 47.96 -5.52
N ILE A 274 3.27 46.64 -5.39
CA ILE A 274 2.46 45.67 -4.60
C ILE A 274 2.45 46.14 -3.13
N ALA A 275 3.61 46.39 -2.51
CA ALA A 275 3.72 46.82 -1.12
C ALA A 275 3.01 48.14 -0.85
N ASP A 276 3.21 49.14 -1.73
CA ASP A 276 2.57 50.47 -1.61
C ASP A 276 1.04 50.39 -1.76
N SER A 277 0.57 49.60 -2.73
CA SER A 277 -0.86 49.37 -2.91
C SER A 277 -1.51 48.68 -1.74
N ALA A 278 -0.85 47.65 -1.16
CA ALA A 278 -1.32 46.94 0.04
C ALA A 278 -1.44 47.92 1.23
N ARG A 279 -0.43 48.75 1.46
CA ARG A 279 -0.41 49.80 2.49
C ARG A 279 -1.53 50.83 2.30
N MET A 280 -1.74 51.26 1.07
CA MET A 280 -2.81 52.21 0.73
C MET A 280 -4.20 51.62 1.01
N LEU A 281 -4.45 50.35 0.57
CA LEU A 281 -5.70 49.65 0.78
C LEU A 281 -5.98 49.34 2.27
N GLU A 282 -4.94 48.99 3.03
CA GLU A 282 -5.03 48.78 4.48
C GLU A 282 -5.49 50.06 5.19
N ARG A 283 -4.94 51.24 4.82
CA ARG A 283 -5.34 52.54 5.38
C ARG A 283 -6.74 52.95 5.01
N MET A 284 -7.22 52.59 3.82
CA MET A 284 -8.57 52.92 3.35
C MET A 284 -9.67 52.09 3.99
N HIS A 285 -9.36 50.86 4.40
CA HIS A 285 -10.34 49.86 4.87
C HIS A 285 -9.94 49.33 6.24
N ASN A 286 -10.03 50.18 7.26
CA ASN A 286 -9.53 49.84 8.62
C ASN A 286 -10.49 48.99 9.45
N TRP A 287 -11.81 48.95 9.12
CA TRP A 287 -12.80 48.25 9.95
C TRP A 287 -14.04 47.82 9.19
N PRO A 288 -14.34 46.49 9.09
CA PRO A 288 -13.37 45.43 9.31
C PRO A 288 -12.22 45.46 8.29
N PRO A 289 -11.03 44.95 8.62
CA PRO A 289 -9.90 45.01 7.69
C PRO A 289 -10.21 44.20 6.42
N GLN A 290 -9.92 44.79 5.27
CA GLN A 290 -10.05 44.15 3.95
C GLN A 290 -8.69 43.91 3.30
N MET A 291 -7.64 44.43 3.85
CA MET A 291 -6.26 44.31 3.41
C MET A 291 -5.34 44.33 4.65
N THR A 292 -4.12 43.83 4.49
CA THR A 292 -3.04 43.94 5.47
C THR A 292 -1.77 44.36 4.75
N SER A 293 -0.77 44.84 5.52
CA SER A 293 0.58 45.06 4.98
C SER A 293 1.18 43.71 4.54
N LEU A 294 2.11 43.77 3.63
CA LEU A 294 2.75 42.60 3.02
C LEU A 294 4.26 42.65 3.22
N SER A 295 4.82 41.51 3.65
CA SER A 295 6.26 41.28 3.57
C SER A 295 6.57 40.57 2.27
N ILE A 296 7.58 41.07 1.54
CA ILE A 296 7.92 40.55 0.22
C ILE A 296 9.40 40.20 0.15
N GLY A 297 9.69 38.99 -0.28
CA GLY A 297 11.04 38.51 -0.57
C GLY A 297 11.18 38.16 -2.06
N ALA A 298 12.26 38.58 -2.71
CA ALA A 298 12.41 38.36 -4.14
C ALA A 298 13.84 37.99 -4.54
N CYS A 299 13.96 37.22 -5.62
CA CYS A 299 15.22 36.92 -6.28
C CYS A 299 15.08 36.93 -7.79
N MET A 300 16.20 37.16 -8.50
CA MET A 300 16.29 36.93 -9.93
C MET A 300 16.79 35.53 -10.21
N ILE A 301 16.17 34.84 -11.14
CA ILE A 301 16.65 33.55 -11.64
C ILE A 301 17.71 33.85 -12.71
N VAL A 302 18.97 33.62 -12.38
CA VAL A 302 20.12 34.00 -13.22
C VAL A 302 20.45 32.90 -14.22
N ASP A 303 20.28 31.66 -13.85
CA ASP A 303 20.55 30.48 -14.69
C ASP A 303 19.54 29.36 -14.44
N ASP A 304 19.47 28.42 -15.37
CA ASP A 304 18.59 27.23 -15.28
C ASP A 304 19.27 26.00 -14.65
N ALA A 305 20.53 26.16 -14.18
CA ALA A 305 21.30 25.06 -13.59
C ALA A 305 20.80 24.70 -12.19
N ASN A 306 20.09 25.60 -11.54
CA ASN A 306 19.53 25.43 -10.21
C ASN A 306 18.08 24.95 -10.28
N GLN A 307 17.67 24.19 -9.23
CA GLN A 307 16.31 23.69 -9.11
C GLN A 307 15.43 24.69 -8.34
N TRP A 308 14.13 24.47 -8.37
CA TRP A 308 13.12 25.26 -7.66
C TRP A 308 13.50 25.56 -6.20
N GLU A 309 13.99 24.56 -5.49
CA GLU A 309 14.36 24.67 -4.07
C GLU A 309 15.42 25.76 -3.83
N HIS A 310 16.33 25.93 -4.76
CA HIS A 310 17.39 26.95 -4.67
C HIS A 310 16.82 28.36 -4.82
N TRP A 311 16.01 28.60 -5.84
CA TRP A 311 15.41 29.93 -6.07
C TRP A 311 14.41 30.27 -4.97
N TYR A 312 13.62 29.26 -4.54
CA TYR A 312 12.71 29.42 -3.41
C TYR A 312 13.46 29.82 -2.14
N ALA A 313 14.55 29.12 -1.78
CA ALA A 313 15.36 29.45 -0.62
C ALA A 313 15.93 30.88 -0.67
N GLN A 314 16.36 31.35 -1.86
CA GLN A 314 16.86 32.70 -2.03
C GLN A 314 15.78 33.78 -1.81
N ALA A 315 14.59 33.54 -2.33
CA ALA A 315 13.46 34.46 -2.13
C ALA A 315 12.93 34.37 -0.67
N ASP A 316 12.95 33.19 -0.06
CA ASP A 316 12.55 32.99 1.33
C ASP A 316 13.52 33.66 2.33
N ASP A 317 14.83 33.57 2.09
CA ASP A 317 15.83 34.32 2.86
C ASP A 317 15.61 35.83 2.79
N ALA A 318 15.23 36.34 1.60
CA ALA A 318 14.87 37.75 1.43
C ALA A 318 13.57 38.08 2.19
N LEU A 319 12.54 37.25 2.09
CA LEU A 319 11.28 37.38 2.85
C LEU A 319 11.51 37.35 4.36
N TYR A 320 12.37 36.45 4.82
CA TYR A 320 12.74 36.40 6.24
C TYR A 320 13.42 37.70 6.72
N ARG A 321 14.28 38.33 5.88
CA ARG A 321 14.86 39.66 6.21
C ARG A 321 13.78 40.72 6.28
N ALA A 322 12.84 40.75 5.33
CA ALA A 322 11.73 41.69 5.37
C ALA A 322 10.91 41.54 6.68
N LYS A 323 10.58 40.34 7.07
CA LYS A 323 9.89 40.07 8.35
C LYS A 323 10.71 40.50 9.57
N ARG A 324 12.01 40.29 9.57
CA ARG A 324 12.90 40.74 10.66
C ARG A 324 13.03 42.26 10.80
N LEU A 325 12.86 43.00 9.70
CA LEU A 325 12.84 44.47 9.69
C LEU A 325 11.52 45.04 10.24
N GLY A 326 10.56 44.18 10.57
CA GLY A 326 9.28 44.58 11.16
C GLY A 326 8.10 44.30 10.22
N GLY A 327 8.32 43.71 9.07
CA GLY A 327 7.34 43.52 8.01
C GLY A 327 7.10 44.77 7.17
N ASP A 328 6.03 44.75 6.36
CA ASP A 328 5.61 45.88 5.51
C ASP A 328 6.74 46.41 4.61
N CYS A 329 7.57 45.56 4.04
CA CYS A 329 8.68 45.95 3.21
C CYS A 329 9.05 44.87 2.17
N VAL A 330 9.87 45.27 1.22
CA VAL A 330 10.40 44.46 0.13
C VAL A 330 11.89 44.26 0.34
N GLU A 331 12.34 43.03 0.34
CA GLU A 331 13.75 42.65 0.34
C GLU A 331 14.07 41.80 -0.89
N TRP A 332 15.23 42.07 -1.46
CA TRP A 332 15.75 41.32 -2.60
C TRP A 332 16.98 40.53 -2.19
N GLN A 333 17.16 39.39 -2.84
CA GLN A 333 18.42 38.68 -2.73
C GLN A 333 19.58 39.61 -3.15
N ALA A 334 20.65 39.57 -2.36
CA ALA A 334 21.85 40.36 -2.56
C ALA A 334 22.63 39.93 -3.82
#